data_3d30915271426f7c97abf21f8f14b5b9
#
_entry.id   3d30915271426f7c97abf21f8f14b5b9
#
_cell.length_a   1.000
_cell.length_b   1.000
_cell.length_c   1.000
_cell.angle_alpha   90.00
_cell.angle_beta   90.00
_cell.angle_gamma   90.00
#
_symmetry.space_group_name_H-M   'P 1'
#
loop_
_entity.id
_entity.type
_entity.pdbx_description
1 polymer ?
#
loop_
_entity_poly.entity_id
_entity_poly.type
_entity_poly.pdbx_seq_one_letter_code
_entity_poly.pdbx_strand_id
1 'polypeptide(L)'
;MIDVLKKNIEVEIEILREVSICSKAIEFSSGMERKQLVEALSALQTSMRMINDAIPELLNASPIGNKLPARSIETSLEKVSFKRYDSDFSVGLRAKDKQKFLKEISISENLLKKVKKKPLEEKEVFEDFKAARGYLKLANKIFLSLAKSYISRGYFKPLYAQLKKANIDILFESYVAMMFFTTLLSAIFSIVIFVFFMMFNIGSTAPFVSNFSGNYLMRIVQTIWIVIAIPLATFFAVYIYPSTEKSSLSQRIDVELPFAVIHMSAISGSGIAPIEIFRIIGLSKEYPFLKREFRKVLNQINIYGYDLVNALNNVAKSTPSQKLAELFNGISTTINSGGGLNDFFEKRAETLLASYKLEREKFIKIAEIFMDIYISVVIATPMILMLLLVMMTISGFSTQLTPTLIGIVISLIVALINILFLAFLHIKQPSY
;
A
#
# COMPACT_ATOMS: atom_id res chain seq x y z
N MET A 1 -18.83 -5.62 -56.38
CA MET A 1 -18.17 -4.34 -56.05
C MET A 1 -18.80 -3.68 -54.84
N ILE A 2 -20.11 -3.45 -54.79
CA ILE A 2 -20.80 -2.86 -53.62
C ILE A 2 -20.54 -3.66 -52.37
N ASP A 3 -20.53 -5.00 -52.42
CA ASP A 3 -20.23 -5.86 -51.27
C ASP A 3 -18.78 -5.72 -50.79
N VAL A 4 -17.83 -5.42 -51.70
CA VAL A 4 -16.43 -5.17 -51.30
C VAL A 4 -16.33 -3.81 -50.62
N LEU A 5 -17.01 -2.79 -51.12
CA LEU A 5 -17.08 -1.48 -50.47
C LEU A 5 -17.71 -1.57 -49.05
N LYS A 6 -18.83 -2.32 -48.92
CA LYS A 6 -19.47 -2.55 -47.62
C LYS A 6 -18.50 -3.22 -46.64
N LYS A 7 -17.78 -4.24 -47.09
CA LYS A 7 -16.78 -4.92 -46.27
C LYS A 7 -15.61 -4.03 -45.87
N ASN A 8 -15.13 -3.16 -46.77
CA ASN A 8 -14.09 -2.18 -46.45
C ASN A 8 -14.55 -1.24 -45.36
N ILE A 9 -15.81 -0.74 -45.41
CA ILE A 9 -16.38 0.12 -44.39
C ILE A 9 -16.53 -0.63 -43.04
N GLU A 10 -16.97 -1.89 -43.05
CA GLU A 10 -17.08 -2.71 -41.85
C GLU A 10 -15.72 -2.91 -41.16
N VAL A 11 -14.67 -3.20 -41.93
CA VAL A 11 -13.29 -3.34 -41.42
C VAL A 11 -12.76 -2.00 -40.89
N GLU A 12 -13.08 -0.90 -41.55
CA GLU A 12 -12.68 0.45 -41.11
C GLU A 12 -13.30 0.80 -39.75
N ILE A 13 -14.58 0.51 -39.58
CA ILE A 13 -15.28 0.70 -38.28
C ILE A 13 -14.61 -0.11 -37.17
N GLU A 14 -14.19 -1.33 -37.48
CA GLU A 14 -13.51 -2.18 -36.48
C GLU A 14 -12.12 -1.65 -36.14
N ILE A 15 -11.34 -1.22 -37.13
CA ILE A 15 -10.04 -0.58 -36.91
C ILE A 15 -10.21 0.70 -36.07
N LEU A 16 -11.22 1.52 -36.33
CA LEU A 16 -11.51 2.73 -35.55
C LEU A 16 -11.81 2.41 -34.06
N ARG A 17 -12.55 1.34 -33.79
CA ARG A 17 -12.77 0.88 -32.42
C ARG A 17 -11.45 0.53 -31.72
N GLU A 18 -10.55 -0.15 -32.41
CA GLU A 18 -9.24 -0.50 -31.85
C GLU A 18 -8.33 0.73 -31.68
N VAL A 19 -8.35 1.67 -32.59
CA VAL A 19 -7.67 2.97 -32.45
C VAL A 19 -8.16 3.67 -31.16
N SER A 20 -9.47 3.68 -30.91
CA SER A 20 -10.05 4.27 -29.70
C SER A 20 -9.57 3.54 -28.43
N ILE A 21 -9.51 2.20 -28.46
CA ILE A 21 -9.00 1.39 -27.32
C ILE A 21 -7.51 1.66 -27.09
N CYS A 22 -6.69 1.67 -28.16
CA CYS A 22 -5.26 1.98 -28.06
C CYS A 22 -5.01 3.40 -27.55
N SER A 23 -5.75 4.39 -28.05
CA SER A 23 -5.63 5.78 -27.60
C SER A 23 -5.89 5.92 -26.11
N LYS A 24 -6.98 5.32 -25.60
CA LYS A 24 -7.27 5.29 -24.15
C LYS A 24 -6.19 4.55 -23.36
N ALA A 25 -5.68 3.43 -23.88
CA ALA A 25 -4.64 2.68 -23.20
C ALA A 25 -3.29 3.43 -23.12
N ILE A 26 -2.97 4.28 -24.09
CA ILE A 26 -1.76 5.12 -24.10
C ILE A 26 -1.78 6.15 -22.98
N GLU A 27 -2.93 6.70 -22.61
CA GLU A 27 -3.07 7.66 -21.52
C GLU A 27 -2.67 7.05 -20.16
N PHE A 28 -2.88 5.73 -19.99
CA PHE A 28 -2.62 5.03 -18.74
C PHE A 28 -1.32 4.20 -18.74
N SER A 29 -0.56 4.21 -19.85
CA SER A 29 0.66 3.40 -20.01
C SER A 29 1.93 4.23 -19.87
N SER A 30 3.03 3.63 -19.37
CA SER A 30 4.34 4.29 -19.22
C SER A 30 5.49 3.42 -19.76
N GLY A 31 6.60 4.06 -20.11
CA GLY A 31 7.84 3.38 -20.49
C GLY A 31 7.73 2.58 -21.80
N MET A 32 8.15 1.33 -21.76
CA MET A 32 8.22 0.43 -22.93
C MET A 32 6.84 0.06 -23.48
N GLU A 33 5.85 -0.03 -22.62
CA GLU A 33 4.47 -0.36 -22.96
C GLU A 33 3.80 0.77 -23.78
N ARG A 34 4.06 2.03 -23.40
CA ARG A 34 3.59 3.20 -24.16
C ARG A 34 4.19 3.23 -25.57
N LYS A 35 5.48 2.90 -25.73
CA LYS A 35 6.11 2.81 -27.06
C LYS A 35 5.45 1.76 -27.93
N GLN A 36 5.15 0.58 -27.39
CA GLN A 36 4.48 -0.49 -28.12
C GLN A 36 3.04 -0.12 -28.54
N LEU A 37 2.30 0.56 -27.66
CA LEU A 37 0.95 1.05 -27.97
C LEU A 37 0.96 2.16 -29.02
N VAL A 38 1.93 3.07 -28.99
CA VAL A 38 2.10 4.10 -30.03
C VAL A 38 2.47 3.47 -31.38
N GLU A 39 3.31 2.43 -31.37
CA GLU A 39 3.63 1.69 -32.60
C GLU A 39 2.40 0.94 -33.16
N ALA A 40 1.60 0.29 -32.29
CA ALA A 40 0.35 -0.33 -32.69
C ALA A 40 -0.66 0.70 -33.24
N LEU A 41 -0.77 1.87 -32.63
CA LEU A 41 -1.63 2.96 -33.05
C LEU A 41 -1.22 3.46 -34.49
N SER A 42 0.08 3.67 -34.70
CA SER A 42 0.61 4.10 -36.00
C SER A 42 0.36 3.07 -37.09
N ALA A 43 0.50 1.78 -36.76
CA ALA A 43 0.21 0.68 -37.68
C ALA A 43 -1.29 0.62 -38.06
N LEU A 44 -2.20 0.79 -37.10
CA LEU A 44 -3.65 0.85 -37.33
C LEU A 44 -4.05 2.06 -38.17
N GLN A 45 -3.48 3.25 -37.88
CA GLN A 45 -3.71 4.46 -38.66
C GLN A 45 -3.23 4.30 -40.11
N THR A 46 -2.08 3.66 -40.33
CA THR A 46 -1.54 3.38 -41.67
C THR A 46 -2.46 2.42 -42.41
N SER A 47 -2.96 1.37 -41.75
CA SER A 47 -3.90 0.40 -42.33
C SER A 47 -5.23 1.05 -42.72
N MET A 48 -5.77 1.93 -41.90
CA MET A 48 -6.98 2.70 -42.16
C MET A 48 -6.79 3.62 -43.39
N ARG A 49 -5.65 4.31 -43.47
CA ARG A 49 -5.33 5.17 -44.61
C ARG A 49 -5.30 4.39 -45.91
N MET A 50 -4.73 3.16 -45.94
CA MET A 50 -4.70 2.33 -47.15
C MET A 50 -6.10 1.88 -47.59
N ILE A 51 -7.01 1.59 -46.64
CA ILE A 51 -8.40 1.26 -46.97
C ILE A 51 -9.11 2.49 -47.53
N ASN A 52 -8.95 3.66 -46.95
CA ASN A 52 -9.53 4.91 -47.41
C ASN A 52 -9.02 5.31 -48.80
N ASP A 53 -7.73 5.13 -49.09
CA ASP A 53 -7.16 5.44 -50.40
C ASP A 53 -7.69 4.51 -51.50
N ALA A 54 -8.23 3.33 -51.15
CA ALA A 54 -8.85 2.41 -52.09
C ALA A 54 -10.35 2.72 -52.33
N ILE A 55 -11.04 3.48 -51.52
CA ILE A 55 -12.47 3.79 -51.62
C ILE A 55 -12.82 4.51 -52.94
N PRO A 56 -12.10 5.56 -53.39
CA PRO A 56 -12.40 6.24 -54.62
C PRO A 56 -12.34 5.29 -55.85
N GLU A 57 -11.40 4.35 -55.86
CA GLU A 57 -11.26 3.37 -56.94
C GLU A 57 -12.41 2.34 -56.92
N LEU A 58 -12.85 1.91 -55.76
CA LEU A 58 -14.01 1.03 -55.58
C LEU A 58 -15.32 1.72 -56.00
N LEU A 59 -15.45 3.03 -55.73
CA LEU A 59 -16.60 3.84 -56.18
C LEU A 59 -16.62 4.01 -57.71
N ASN A 60 -15.48 4.30 -58.32
CA ASN A 60 -15.37 4.43 -59.76
C ASN A 60 -15.60 3.12 -60.52
N ALA A 61 -15.26 1.98 -59.93
CA ALA A 61 -15.51 0.64 -60.47
C ALA A 61 -16.95 0.14 -60.22
N SER A 62 -17.79 0.91 -59.49
CA SER A 62 -19.20 0.60 -59.24
C SER A 62 -20.11 1.22 -60.30
N PRO A 63 -21.27 0.59 -60.66
CA PRO A 63 -22.22 1.18 -61.59
C PRO A 63 -22.77 2.54 -61.16
N ILE A 64 -22.58 2.93 -59.91
CA ILE A 64 -22.94 4.26 -59.40
C ILE A 64 -21.88 5.31 -59.76
N GLY A 65 -20.63 4.93 -60.04
CA GLY A 65 -19.50 5.81 -60.31
C GLY A 65 -19.49 6.40 -61.74
N ASN A 66 -20.31 5.93 -62.66
CA ASN A 66 -20.34 6.40 -64.04
C ASN A 66 -20.78 7.87 -64.23
N LYS A 67 -21.05 8.60 -63.15
CA LYS A 67 -21.39 10.04 -63.16
C LYS A 67 -20.28 10.95 -62.63
N LEU A 68 -19.13 10.39 -62.21
CA LEU A 68 -17.99 11.17 -61.73
C LEU A 68 -16.90 11.29 -62.81
N PRO A 69 -16.23 12.44 -62.99
CA PRO A 69 -15.19 12.62 -64.03
C PRO A 69 -14.04 11.65 -63.79
N ALA A 70 -13.82 10.74 -64.71
CA ALA A 70 -12.80 9.72 -64.67
C ALA A 70 -11.40 10.34 -64.70
N ARG A 71 -10.66 10.19 -63.57
CA ARG A 71 -9.20 10.28 -63.56
C ARG A 71 -8.68 8.85 -63.75
N SER A 72 -8.24 8.55 -65.03
CA SER A 72 -7.69 7.24 -65.38
C SER A 72 -6.39 6.98 -64.61
N ILE A 73 -6.45 6.20 -63.58
CA ILE A 73 -5.30 5.54 -62.96
C ILE A 73 -5.61 4.05 -63.01
N GLU A 74 -4.96 3.35 -63.96
CA GLU A 74 -4.94 1.89 -64.02
C GLU A 74 -4.20 1.35 -62.79
N THR A 75 -4.90 1.11 -61.71
CA THR A 75 -4.42 0.35 -60.55
C THR A 75 -5.36 -0.81 -60.34
N SER A 76 -4.84 -2.03 -60.53
CA SER A 76 -5.59 -3.26 -60.27
C SER A 76 -5.91 -3.39 -58.78
N LEU A 77 -7.19 -3.33 -58.45
CA LEU A 77 -7.69 -3.64 -57.12
C LEU A 77 -7.62 -5.15 -56.88
N GLU A 78 -6.96 -5.58 -55.84
CA GLU A 78 -6.85 -6.97 -55.43
C GLU A 78 -7.64 -7.21 -54.13
N LYS A 79 -8.40 -8.32 -54.11
CA LYS A 79 -9.12 -8.71 -52.90
C LYS A 79 -8.16 -9.42 -51.95
N VAL A 80 -7.89 -8.84 -50.83
CA VAL A 80 -7.01 -9.38 -49.78
C VAL A 80 -7.88 -9.99 -48.67
N SER A 81 -7.80 -11.30 -48.49
CA SER A 81 -8.43 -11.99 -47.36
C SER A 81 -7.42 -12.17 -46.25
N PHE A 82 -7.81 -11.89 -45.01
CA PHE A 82 -7.01 -12.11 -43.82
C PHE A 82 -7.90 -12.58 -42.67
N LYS A 83 -7.34 -13.41 -41.79
CA LYS A 83 -8.02 -13.97 -40.64
C LYS A 83 -7.70 -13.13 -39.41
N ARG A 84 -8.74 -12.65 -38.72
CA ARG A 84 -8.56 -11.85 -37.52
C ARG A 84 -9.53 -12.33 -36.43
N TYR A 85 -8.99 -12.64 -35.27
CA TYR A 85 -9.70 -13.33 -34.18
C TYR A 85 -10.51 -14.53 -34.64
N ASP A 86 -11.45 -14.94 -34.88
CA ASP A 86 -12.13 -16.11 -35.40
C ASP A 86 -12.97 -15.78 -36.68
N SER A 87 -12.78 -14.61 -37.26
CA SER A 87 -13.54 -14.13 -38.42
C SER A 87 -12.65 -13.92 -39.62
N ASP A 88 -13.12 -14.34 -40.81
CA ASP A 88 -12.45 -14.12 -42.08
C ASP A 88 -12.91 -12.79 -42.67
N PHE A 89 -11.99 -11.84 -42.79
CA PHE A 89 -12.20 -10.53 -43.36
C PHE A 89 -11.62 -10.47 -44.78
N SER A 90 -12.28 -9.74 -45.68
CA SER A 90 -11.76 -9.49 -46.99
C SER A 90 -11.92 -8.03 -47.35
N VAL A 91 -10.81 -7.39 -47.72
CA VAL A 91 -10.72 -5.97 -48.04
C VAL A 91 -10.22 -5.80 -49.50
N GLY A 92 -10.78 -4.88 -50.25
CA GLY A 92 -10.27 -4.49 -51.58
C GLY A 92 -9.21 -3.40 -51.43
N LEU A 93 -7.97 -3.69 -51.82
CA LEU A 93 -6.83 -2.79 -51.71
C LEU A 93 -6.09 -2.70 -53.03
N ARG A 94 -5.27 -1.65 -53.22
CA ARG A 94 -4.34 -1.56 -54.33
C ARG A 94 -3.28 -2.64 -54.24
N ALA A 95 -2.90 -3.26 -55.34
CA ALA A 95 -1.92 -4.34 -55.40
C ALA A 95 -0.58 -3.98 -54.72
N LYS A 96 -0.18 -2.70 -54.80
CA LYS A 96 1.04 -2.17 -54.14
C LYS A 96 0.96 -2.15 -52.61
N ASP A 97 -0.23 -2.02 -52.05
CA ASP A 97 -0.44 -1.84 -50.62
C ASP A 97 -0.70 -3.17 -49.90
N LYS A 98 -0.96 -4.25 -50.63
CA LYS A 98 -1.27 -5.58 -50.09
C LYS A 98 -0.26 -6.10 -49.08
N GLN A 99 1.04 -6.13 -49.44
CA GLN A 99 2.08 -6.66 -48.56
C GLN A 99 2.28 -5.78 -47.33
N LYS A 100 2.23 -4.46 -47.49
CA LYS A 100 2.38 -3.51 -46.41
C LYS A 100 1.21 -3.58 -45.44
N PHE A 101 -0.02 -3.67 -45.96
CA PHE A 101 -1.24 -3.83 -45.13
C PHE A 101 -1.22 -5.11 -44.32
N LEU A 102 -0.86 -6.27 -44.90
CA LEU A 102 -0.76 -7.53 -44.15
C LEU A 102 0.31 -7.47 -43.05
N LYS A 103 1.44 -6.81 -43.33
CA LYS A 103 2.50 -6.61 -42.34
C LYS A 103 2.04 -5.71 -41.19
N GLU A 104 1.42 -4.57 -41.46
CA GLU A 104 0.93 -3.62 -40.45
C GLU A 104 -0.18 -4.23 -39.58
N ILE A 105 -1.13 -4.97 -40.18
CA ILE A 105 -2.16 -5.67 -39.42
C ILE A 105 -1.57 -6.77 -38.51
N SER A 106 -0.59 -7.54 -39.03
CA SER A 106 0.05 -8.58 -38.22
C SER A 106 0.84 -8.02 -37.02
N ILE A 107 1.48 -6.86 -37.19
CA ILE A 107 2.18 -6.14 -36.13
C ILE A 107 1.16 -5.66 -35.09
N SER A 108 0.09 -4.99 -35.53
CA SER A 108 -0.94 -4.48 -34.63
C SER A 108 -1.62 -5.59 -33.86
N GLU A 109 -1.94 -6.72 -34.49
CA GLU A 109 -2.57 -7.88 -33.85
C GLU A 109 -1.67 -8.53 -32.81
N ASN A 110 -0.38 -8.69 -33.11
CA ASN A 110 0.58 -9.27 -32.17
C ASN A 110 0.79 -8.36 -30.94
N LEU A 111 0.83 -7.05 -31.13
CA LEU A 111 0.96 -6.08 -30.06
C LEU A 111 -0.34 -6.01 -29.24
N LEU A 112 -1.49 -5.97 -29.88
CA LEU A 112 -2.79 -5.99 -29.22
C LEU A 112 -3.06 -7.31 -28.46
N LYS A 113 -2.63 -8.46 -29.00
CA LYS A 113 -2.68 -9.75 -28.28
C LYS A 113 -1.79 -9.75 -27.04
N LYS A 114 -0.61 -9.10 -27.08
CA LYS A 114 0.25 -8.92 -25.89
C LYS A 114 -0.38 -7.99 -24.85
N VAL A 115 -1.03 -6.91 -25.30
CA VAL A 115 -1.74 -5.97 -24.43
C VAL A 115 -3.04 -6.60 -23.88
N LYS A 116 -3.78 -7.36 -24.69
CA LYS A 116 -4.97 -8.12 -24.24
C LYS A 116 -4.65 -9.36 -23.43
N LYS A 117 -3.46 -10.00 -23.57
CA LYS A 117 -2.98 -11.10 -22.71
C LYS A 117 -2.43 -10.63 -21.36
N LYS A 118 -2.14 -9.36 -21.23
CA LYS A 118 -2.29 -8.69 -19.94
C LYS A 118 -3.71 -8.09 -19.95
N PRO A 119 -4.70 -8.75 -19.39
CA PRO A 119 -5.88 -8.03 -19.05
C PRO A 119 -5.37 -6.82 -18.27
N LEU A 120 -5.93 -5.65 -18.50
CA LEU A 120 -6.42 -4.83 -17.43
C LEU A 120 -7.48 -5.72 -16.67
N GLU A 121 -7.01 -6.84 -16.16
CA GLU A 121 -7.43 -7.32 -14.90
C GLU A 121 -6.94 -6.19 -13.96
N GLU A 122 -7.76 -5.14 -13.85
CA GLU A 122 -8.32 -4.96 -12.53
C GLU A 122 -8.74 -6.36 -12.07
N LYS A 123 -7.75 -7.14 -11.63
CA LYS A 123 -7.96 -8.02 -10.52
C LYS A 123 -8.43 -7.03 -9.48
N GLU A 124 -9.75 -6.83 -9.45
CA GLU A 124 -10.42 -6.63 -8.19
C GLU A 124 -9.79 -7.73 -7.36
N VAL A 125 -8.70 -7.33 -6.67
CA VAL A 125 -8.01 -8.23 -5.77
C VAL A 125 -9.06 -8.35 -4.70
N PHE A 126 -9.95 -9.34 -4.89
CA PHE A 126 -10.59 -9.97 -3.77
C PHE A 126 -9.41 -10.19 -2.84
N GLU A 127 -9.37 -9.47 -1.74
CA GLU A 127 -8.42 -9.76 -0.68
C GLU A 127 -8.79 -11.18 -0.27
N ASP A 128 -8.26 -12.16 -0.99
CA ASP A 128 -8.41 -13.56 -0.66
C ASP A 128 -7.81 -13.68 0.73
N PHE A 129 -8.67 -13.95 1.70
CA PHE A 129 -8.23 -14.32 3.03
C PHE A 129 -7.19 -15.41 2.84
N LYS A 130 -5.95 -15.10 3.08
CA LYS A 130 -4.85 -16.05 2.90
C LYS A 130 -5.16 -17.27 3.72
N ALA A 131 -5.31 -18.41 3.08
CA ALA A 131 -5.57 -19.67 3.75
C ALA A 131 -4.52 -19.88 4.86
N ALA A 132 -4.97 -20.28 6.04
CA ALA A 132 -4.12 -20.50 7.20
C ALA A 132 -3.00 -21.49 6.85
N ARG A 133 -1.74 -21.02 6.80
CA ARG A 133 -0.56 -21.82 6.47
C ARG A 133 0.34 -21.96 7.70
N GLY A 134 1.02 -23.11 7.82
CA GLY A 134 2.05 -23.33 8.84
C GLY A 134 1.54 -23.08 10.27
N TYR A 135 2.12 -22.07 10.92
CA TYR A 135 1.85 -21.69 12.32
C TYR A 135 0.35 -21.43 12.60
N LEU A 136 -0.32 -20.66 11.74
CA LEU A 136 -1.74 -20.33 11.90
C LEU A 136 -2.63 -21.58 11.75
N LYS A 137 -2.24 -22.55 10.89
CA LYS A 137 -2.95 -23.82 10.75
C LYS A 137 -2.86 -24.68 12.01
N LEU A 138 -1.68 -24.74 12.65
CA LEU A 138 -1.49 -25.44 13.92
C LEU A 138 -2.27 -24.78 15.06
N ALA A 139 -2.21 -23.46 15.17
CA ALA A 139 -2.98 -22.69 16.16
C ALA A 139 -4.49 -22.97 16.03
N ASN A 140 -5.01 -22.94 14.80
CA ASN A 140 -6.42 -23.22 14.52
C ASN A 140 -6.78 -24.69 14.87
N LYS A 141 -5.92 -25.64 14.54
CA LYS A 141 -6.20 -27.07 14.84
C LYS A 141 -6.39 -27.31 16.35
N ILE A 142 -5.65 -26.60 17.21
CA ILE A 142 -5.64 -26.82 18.65
C ILE A 142 -6.64 -25.93 19.39
N PHE A 143 -6.68 -24.63 19.07
CA PHE A 143 -7.38 -23.63 19.86
C PHE A 143 -8.61 -23.01 19.22
N LEU A 144 -9.00 -23.38 17.97
CA LEU A 144 -10.15 -22.75 17.29
C LEU A 144 -11.48 -22.96 18.06
N SER A 145 -11.69 -24.14 18.62
CA SER A 145 -12.91 -24.45 19.40
C SER A 145 -13.00 -23.63 20.68
N LEU A 146 -11.88 -23.47 21.38
CA LEU A 146 -11.78 -22.63 22.55
C LEU A 146 -11.98 -21.15 22.20
N ALA A 147 -11.32 -20.68 21.14
CA ALA A 147 -11.48 -19.30 20.66
C ALA A 147 -12.95 -18.98 20.34
N LYS A 148 -13.66 -19.86 19.62
CA LYS A 148 -15.10 -19.69 19.33
C LYS A 148 -15.94 -19.62 20.61
N SER A 149 -15.66 -20.47 21.59
CA SER A 149 -16.38 -20.46 22.89
C SER A 149 -16.22 -19.16 23.65
N TYR A 150 -15.00 -18.59 23.69
CA TYR A 150 -14.78 -17.30 24.36
C TYR A 150 -15.37 -16.13 23.58
N ILE A 151 -15.31 -16.16 22.25
CA ILE A 151 -15.88 -15.14 21.38
C ILE A 151 -17.41 -15.13 21.49
N SER A 152 -18.07 -16.29 21.53
CA SER A 152 -19.54 -16.40 21.68
C SER A 152 -20.05 -15.84 23.01
N ARG A 153 -19.22 -15.89 24.07
CA ARG A 153 -19.51 -15.28 25.37
C ARG A 153 -19.32 -13.76 25.39
N GLY A 154 -18.88 -13.15 24.27
CA GLY A 154 -18.71 -11.72 24.14
C GLY A 154 -17.36 -11.15 24.62
N TYR A 155 -16.42 -12.02 25.01
CA TYR A 155 -15.05 -11.60 25.27
C TYR A 155 -14.40 -11.11 23.96
N PHE A 156 -13.41 -10.24 24.05
CA PHE A 156 -12.64 -9.72 22.90
C PHE A 156 -13.41 -8.86 21.87
N LYS A 157 -14.62 -8.33 22.18
CA LYS A 157 -15.32 -7.37 21.29
C LYS A 157 -14.46 -6.16 20.90
N PRO A 158 -13.71 -5.51 21.84
CA PRO A 158 -12.80 -4.41 21.47
C PRO A 158 -11.70 -4.83 20.50
N LEU A 159 -11.16 -6.05 20.67
CA LEU A 159 -10.11 -6.61 19.82
C LEU A 159 -10.62 -6.80 18.36
N TYR A 160 -11.86 -7.25 18.18
CA TYR A 160 -12.47 -7.36 16.85
C TYR A 160 -12.52 -6.03 16.12
N ALA A 161 -12.95 -4.96 16.80
CA ALA A 161 -12.99 -3.64 16.20
C ALA A 161 -11.59 -3.11 15.84
N GLN A 162 -10.59 -3.39 16.69
CA GLN A 162 -9.20 -3.01 16.42
C GLN A 162 -8.60 -3.79 15.26
N LEU A 163 -8.83 -5.10 15.19
CA LEU A 163 -8.35 -5.97 14.12
C LEU A 163 -8.89 -5.53 12.76
N LYS A 164 -10.19 -5.23 12.69
CA LYS A 164 -10.83 -4.73 11.46
C LYS A 164 -10.24 -3.40 11.01
N LYS A 165 -9.99 -2.48 11.94
CA LYS A 165 -9.38 -1.17 11.65
C LYS A 165 -7.88 -1.29 11.33
N ALA A 166 -7.17 -2.26 11.88
CA ALA A 166 -5.75 -2.50 11.59
C ALA A 166 -5.51 -3.15 10.21
N ASN A 167 -6.57 -3.47 9.46
CA ASN A 167 -6.47 -4.13 8.15
C ASN A 167 -5.66 -5.43 8.18
N ILE A 168 -5.74 -6.19 9.28
CA ILE A 168 -5.06 -7.47 9.42
C ILE A 168 -5.87 -8.55 8.70
N ASP A 169 -5.28 -9.17 7.66
CA ASP A 169 -5.93 -10.15 6.77
C ASP A 169 -6.03 -11.55 7.42
N ILE A 170 -6.41 -11.61 8.69
CA ILE A 170 -6.59 -12.83 9.46
C ILE A 170 -8.01 -12.84 10.03
N LEU A 171 -8.70 -13.97 9.92
CA LEU A 171 -10.00 -14.16 10.55
C LEU A 171 -9.90 -13.94 12.07
N PHE A 172 -10.85 -13.23 12.64
CA PHE A 172 -10.85 -12.90 14.06
C PHE A 172 -10.72 -14.14 14.98
N GLU A 173 -11.45 -15.21 14.65
CA GLU A 173 -11.38 -16.47 15.36
C GLU A 173 -9.96 -17.09 15.30
N SER A 174 -9.32 -17.01 14.13
CA SER A 174 -7.96 -17.49 13.92
C SER A 174 -6.93 -16.64 14.65
N TYR A 175 -7.16 -15.32 14.78
CA TYR A 175 -6.29 -14.44 15.55
C TYR A 175 -6.33 -14.77 17.03
N VAL A 176 -7.52 -14.97 17.59
CA VAL A 176 -7.69 -15.37 19.00
C VAL A 176 -7.09 -16.77 19.25
N ALA A 177 -7.27 -17.72 18.33
CA ALA A 177 -6.63 -19.04 18.40
C ALA A 177 -5.09 -18.92 18.38
N MET A 178 -4.56 -18.06 17.52
CA MET A 178 -3.12 -17.74 17.46
C MET A 178 -2.63 -17.13 18.79
N MET A 179 -3.37 -16.21 19.38
CA MET A 179 -3.03 -15.59 20.66
C MET A 179 -2.90 -16.65 21.78
N PHE A 180 -3.83 -17.59 21.88
CA PHE A 180 -3.74 -18.69 22.86
C PHE A 180 -2.57 -19.63 22.55
N PHE A 181 -2.32 -19.93 21.29
CA PHE A 181 -1.22 -20.80 20.89
C PHE A 181 0.16 -20.16 21.17
N THR A 182 0.34 -18.86 20.88
CA THR A 182 1.57 -18.13 21.23
C THR A 182 1.81 -18.10 22.75
N THR A 183 0.74 -17.90 23.51
CA THR A 183 0.82 -17.91 25.00
C THR A 183 1.22 -19.29 25.52
N LEU A 184 0.68 -20.37 24.95
CA LEU A 184 1.10 -21.74 25.31
C LEU A 184 2.58 -21.97 24.98
N LEU A 185 3.02 -21.56 23.78
CA LEU A 185 4.40 -21.72 23.37
C LEU A 185 5.37 -20.95 24.28
N SER A 186 4.98 -19.73 24.67
CA SER A 186 5.75 -18.92 25.60
C SER A 186 5.78 -19.52 27.02
N ALA A 187 4.71 -20.20 27.45
CA ALA A 187 4.67 -20.91 28.71
C ALA A 187 5.66 -22.09 28.71
N ILE A 188 5.73 -22.86 27.63
CA ILE A 188 6.73 -23.93 27.49
C ILE A 188 8.14 -23.35 27.53
N PHE A 189 8.38 -22.25 26.82
CA PHE A 189 9.67 -21.57 26.79
C PHE A 189 10.05 -21.00 28.17
N SER A 190 9.11 -20.45 28.91
CA SER A 190 9.33 -19.95 30.25
C SER A 190 9.73 -21.04 31.26
N ILE A 191 9.18 -22.25 31.10
CA ILE A 191 9.60 -23.42 31.91
C ILE A 191 11.05 -23.80 31.62
N VAL A 192 11.45 -23.78 30.33
CA VAL A 192 12.87 -24.05 29.96
C VAL A 192 13.80 -23.00 30.59
N ILE A 193 13.42 -21.73 30.51
CA ILE A 193 14.18 -20.63 31.15
C ILE A 193 14.24 -20.83 32.68
N PHE A 194 13.12 -21.19 33.31
CA PHE A 194 13.06 -21.46 34.73
C PHE A 194 14.04 -22.56 35.13
N VAL A 195 14.04 -23.70 34.42
CA VAL A 195 14.96 -24.82 34.67
C VAL A 195 16.42 -24.37 34.50
N PHE A 196 16.69 -23.56 33.48
CA PHE A 196 18.01 -22.99 33.25
C PHE A 196 18.47 -22.14 34.43
N PHE A 197 17.64 -21.18 34.88
CA PHE A 197 17.96 -20.33 36.04
C PHE A 197 18.01 -21.10 37.38
N MET A 198 17.34 -22.25 37.45
CA MET A 198 17.44 -23.13 38.61
C MET A 198 18.79 -23.84 38.71
N MET A 199 19.35 -24.24 37.54
CA MET A 199 20.61 -24.98 37.49
C MET A 199 21.83 -24.07 37.47
N PHE A 200 21.73 -22.90 36.81
CA PHE A 200 22.85 -22.01 36.57
C PHE A 200 22.69 -20.67 37.27
N ASN A 201 23.79 -20.12 37.74
CA ASN A 201 23.88 -18.76 38.23
C ASN A 201 24.64 -17.90 37.25
N ILE A 202 24.05 -16.73 36.87
CA ILE A 202 24.69 -15.75 36.01
C ILE A 202 25.40 -14.72 36.89
N GLY A 203 26.73 -14.72 36.89
CA GLY A 203 27.57 -13.76 37.59
C GLY A 203 28.15 -12.71 36.65
N SER A 204 28.57 -11.57 37.22
CA SER A 204 29.27 -10.51 36.46
C SER A 204 30.77 -10.79 36.31
N THR A 205 31.31 -11.83 36.98
CA THR A 205 32.73 -12.25 36.90
C THR A 205 32.85 -13.56 36.12
N ALA A 206 33.96 -13.72 35.40
CA ALA A 206 34.18 -14.97 34.66
C ALA A 206 34.49 -16.14 35.63
N PRO A 207 33.87 -17.35 35.43
CA PRO A 207 32.97 -17.71 34.38
C PRO A 207 31.56 -17.12 34.62
N PHE A 208 31.02 -16.46 33.57
CA PHE A 208 29.71 -15.76 33.62
C PHE A 208 28.54 -16.70 33.95
N VAL A 209 28.71 -17.98 33.77
CA VAL A 209 27.72 -19.03 34.10
C VAL A 209 28.40 -20.05 35.01
N SER A 210 27.88 -20.19 36.22
CA SER A 210 28.36 -21.15 37.25
C SER A 210 27.22 -22.03 37.71
N ASN A 211 27.54 -23.28 38.09
CA ASN A 211 26.54 -24.17 38.70
C ASN A 211 26.08 -23.61 40.05
N PHE A 212 24.77 -23.64 40.27
CA PHE A 212 24.22 -23.19 41.54
C PHE A 212 24.43 -24.25 42.63
N SER A 213 25.09 -23.84 43.74
CA SER A 213 25.40 -24.71 44.89
C SER A 213 24.70 -24.28 46.19
N GLY A 214 23.63 -23.48 46.09
CA GLY A 214 22.92 -22.93 47.23
C GLY A 214 21.60 -23.65 47.57
N ASN A 215 20.77 -23.01 48.37
CA ASN A 215 19.46 -23.54 48.77
C ASN A 215 18.44 -23.47 47.63
N TYR A 216 18.07 -24.60 47.05
CA TYR A 216 17.16 -24.72 45.92
C TYR A 216 15.75 -24.20 46.22
N LEU A 217 15.25 -24.33 47.46
CA LEU A 217 13.91 -23.81 47.84
C LEU A 217 13.85 -22.28 47.71
N MET A 218 14.86 -21.57 48.17
CA MET A 218 14.94 -20.12 48.05
C MET A 218 15.04 -19.71 46.56
N ARG A 219 15.77 -20.47 45.76
CA ARG A 219 15.95 -20.21 44.34
C ARG A 219 14.64 -20.39 43.55
N ILE A 220 13.85 -21.41 43.88
CA ILE A 220 12.53 -21.62 43.29
C ILE A 220 11.64 -20.41 43.55
N VAL A 221 11.57 -19.92 44.77
CA VAL A 221 10.77 -18.73 45.13
C VAL A 221 11.22 -17.50 44.35
N GLN A 222 12.53 -17.33 44.14
CA GLN A 222 13.09 -16.20 43.38
C GLN A 222 12.84 -16.28 41.89
N THR A 223 12.69 -17.48 41.29
CA THR A 223 12.59 -17.66 39.85
C THR A 223 11.20 -18.05 39.36
N ILE A 224 10.29 -18.51 40.21
CA ILE A 224 8.95 -18.99 39.83
C ILE A 224 8.11 -17.92 39.15
N TRP A 225 8.32 -16.65 39.47
CA TRP A 225 7.61 -15.54 38.85
C TRP A 225 7.86 -15.46 37.33
N ILE A 226 9.02 -15.96 36.85
CA ILE A 226 9.38 -15.97 35.40
C ILE A 226 8.38 -16.84 34.65
N VAL A 227 7.95 -17.97 35.23
CA VAL A 227 7.01 -18.91 34.62
C VAL A 227 5.64 -18.27 34.38
N ILE A 228 5.26 -17.31 35.22
CA ILE A 228 3.97 -16.60 35.11
C ILE A 228 4.13 -15.31 34.29
N ALA A 229 5.22 -14.56 34.51
CA ALA A 229 5.41 -13.25 33.91
C ALA A 229 5.59 -13.32 32.37
N ILE A 230 6.36 -14.30 31.86
CA ILE A 230 6.62 -14.41 30.43
C ILE A 230 5.33 -14.74 29.65
N PRO A 231 4.52 -15.76 29.99
CA PRO A 231 3.26 -16.01 29.28
C PRO A 231 2.26 -14.87 29.39
N LEU A 232 2.19 -14.23 30.57
CA LEU A 232 1.31 -13.09 30.77
C LEU A 232 1.72 -11.89 29.90
N ALA A 233 3.02 -11.58 29.85
CA ALA A 233 3.57 -10.52 29.00
C ALA A 233 3.33 -10.80 27.51
N THR A 234 3.52 -12.05 27.05
CA THR A 234 3.26 -12.42 25.65
C THR A 234 1.78 -12.35 25.31
N PHE A 235 0.89 -12.76 26.21
CA PHE A 235 -0.55 -12.61 26.01
C PHE A 235 -0.95 -11.14 25.83
N PHE A 236 -0.50 -10.26 26.71
CA PHE A 236 -0.77 -8.83 26.60
C PHE A 236 -0.11 -8.20 25.36
N ALA A 237 1.11 -8.60 25.00
CA ALA A 237 1.78 -8.11 23.81
C ALA A 237 0.98 -8.44 22.53
N VAL A 238 0.53 -9.68 22.37
CA VAL A 238 -0.28 -10.10 21.22
C VAL A 238 -1.67 -9.45 21.25
N TYR A 239 -2.25 -9.24 22.44
CA TYR A 239 -3.54 -8.56 22.61
C TYR A 239 -3.47 -7.07 22.19
N ILE A 240 -2.37 -6.37 22.50
CA ILE A 240 -2.17 -4.95 22.21
C ILE A 240 -1.73 -4.74 20.75
N TYR A 241 -1.11 -5.73 20.10
CA TYR A 241 -0.54 -5.61 18.76
C TYR A 241 -1.49 -5.01 17.72
N PRO A 242 -2.79 -5.40 17.58
CA PRO A 242 -3.69 -4.79 16.62
C PRO A 242 -3.96 -3.31 16.90
N SER A 243 -3.89 -2.88 18.15
CA SER A 243 -4.05 -1.46 18.52
C SER A 243 -2.85 -0.62 18.06
N THR A 244 -1.63 -1.16 18.22
CA THR A 244 -0.40 -0.48 17.77
C THR A 244 -0.34 -0.43 16.24
N GLU A 245 -0.70 -1.53 15.57
CA GLU A 245 -0.75 -1.60 14.10
C GLU A 245 -1.79 -0.63 13.51
N LYS A 246 -3.00 -0.57 14.12
CA LYS A 246 -4.02 0.42 13.78
C LYS A 246 -3.47 1.84 13.91
N SER A 247 -2.76 2.17 14.99
CA SER A 247 -2.20 3.50 15.23
C SER A 247 -1.13 3.85 14.18
N SER A 248 -0.23 2.91 13.89
CA SER A 248 0.80 3.06 12.86
C SER A 248 0.18 3.29 11.47
N LEU A 249 -0.82 2.49 11.11
CA LEU A 249 -1.52 2.63 9.84
C LEU A 249 -2.28 3.96 9.74
N SER A 250 -2.91 4.39 10.85
CA SER A 250 -3.56 5.71 10.92
C SER A 250 -2.58 6.84 10.63
N GLN A 251 -1.41 6.83 11.26
CA GLN A 251 -0.38 7.86 11.04
C GLN A 251 0.10 7.89 9.58
N ARG A 252 0.33 6.73 8.98
CA ARG A 252 0.75 6.64 7.56
C ARG A 252 -0.31 7.19 6.62
N ILE A 253 -1.58 6.88 6.85
CA ILE A 253 -2.71 7.44 6.08
C ILE A 253 -2.79 8.96 6.28
N ASP A 254 -2.64 9.43 7.53
CA ASP A 254 -2.74 10.86 7.86
C ASP A 254 -1.64 11.71 7.19
N VAL A 255 -0.48 11.13 6.93
CA VAL A 255 0.62 11.78 6.18
C VAL A 255 0.31 11.87 4.68
N GLU A 256 -0.29 10.82 4.08
CA GLU A 256 -0.64 10.79 2.65
C GLU A 256 -1.88 11.67 2.35
N LEU A 257 -2.80 11.81 3.32
CA LEU A 257 -4.12 12.38 3.13
C LEU A 257 -4.13 13.81 2.59
N PRO A 258 -3.32 14.78 3.08
CA PRO A 258 -3.33 16.15 2.57
C PRO A 258 -3.01 16.22 1.07
N PHE A 259 -2.01 15.46 0.64
CA PHE A 259 -1.57 15.43 -0.76
C PHE A 259 -2.60 14.76 -1.67
N ALA A 260 -3.21 13.66 -1.21
CA ALA A 260 -4.27 13.01 -1.93
C ALA A 260 -5.50 13.92 -2.09
N VAL A 261 -5.88 14.70 -1.07
CA VAL A 261 -7.03 15.61 -1.15
C VAL A 261 -6.74 16.79 -2.08
N ILE A 262 -5.51 17.28 -2.16
CA ILE A 262 -5.09 18.27 -3.18
C ILE A 262 -5.30 17.71 -4.59
N HIS A 263 -4.87 16.46 -4.85
CA HIS A 263 -5.11 15.81 -6.13
C HIS A 263 -6.60 15.60 -6.39
N MET A 264 -7.38 15.22 -5.38
CA MET A 264 -8.85 15.09 -5.49
C MET A 264 -9.51 16.43 -5.84
N SER A 265 -9.05 17.53 -5.25
CA SER A 265 -9.53 18.88 -5.57
C SER A 265 -9.27 19.23 -7.05
N ALA A 266 -8.04 19.01 -7.51
CA ALA A 266 -7.65 19.29 -8.90
C ALA A 266 -8.48 18.45 -9.90
N ILE A 267 -8.70 17.15 -9.61
CA ILE A 267 -9.51 16.25 -10.46
C ILE A 267 -10.99 16.67 -10.41
N SER A 268 -11.53 17.03 -9.25
CA SER A 268 -12.92 17.44 -9.08
C SER A 268 -13.24 18.70 -9.89
N GLY A 269 -12.29 19.63 -9.98
CA GLY A 269 -12.42 20.83 -10.80
C GLY A 269 -12.59 20.57 -12.31
N SER A 270 -12.25 19.37 -12.78
CA SER A 270 -12.44 18.95 -14.19
C SER A 270 -13.83 18.42 -14.50
N GLY A 271 -14.78 18.44 -13.56
CA GLY A 271 -16.17 17.98 -13.76
C GLY A 271 -16.32 16.46 -13.87
N ILE A 272 -15.33 15.69 -13.43
CA ILE A 272 -15.33 14.23 -13.45
C ILE A 272 -16.27 13.70 -12.35
N ALA A 273 -16.97 12.58 -12.63
CA ALA A 273 -17.86 11.94 -11.66
C ALA A 273 -17.12 11.58 -10.36
N PRO A 274 -17.73 11.74 -9.18
CA PRO A 274 -17.08 11.50 -7.89
C PRO A 274 -16.47 10.10 -7.74
N ILE A 275 -17.10 9.08 -8.31
CA ILE A 275 -16.62 7.69 -8.27
C ILE A 275 -15.28 7.56 -9.01
N GLU A 276 -15.10 8.28 -10.11
CA GLU A 276 -13.85 8.25 -10.88
C GLU A 276 -12.70 8.92 -10.12
N ILE A 277 -12.97 9.94 -9.32
CA ILE A 277 -11.96 10.55 -8.43
C ILE A 277 -11.41 9.49 -7.48
N PHE A 278 -12.29 8.70 -6.85
CA PHE A 278 -11.88 7.62 -5.94
C PHE A 278 -11.14 6.50 -6.67
N ARG A 279 -11.52 6.21 -7.94
CA ARG A 279 -10.84 5.22 -8.77
C ARG A 279 -9.41 5.65 -9.09
N ILE A 280 -9.20 6.90 -9.48
CA ILE A 280 -7.87 7.45 -9.79
C ILE A 280 -6.95 7.36 -8.56
N ILE A 281 -7.41 7.83 -7.40
CA ILE A 281 -6.63 7.74 -6.16
C ILE A 281 -6.42 6.28 -5.72
N GLY A 282 -7.45 5.44 -5.84
CA GLY A 282 -7.39 4.01 -5.50
C GLY A 282 -6.45 3.19 -6.38
N LEU A 283 -6.11 3.66 -7.58
CA LEU A 283 -5.14 3.04 -8.50
C LEU A 283 -3.75 3.66 -8.41
N SER A 284 -3.62 4.86 -7.82
CA SER A 284 -2.33 5.54 -7.69
C SER A 284 -1.31 4.71 -6.90
N LYS A 285 -0.05 4.78 -7.32
CA LYS A 285 1.08 4.19 -6.58
C LYS A 285 1.68 5.16 -5.55
N GLU A 286 1.31 6.43 -5.63
CA GLU A 286 1.83 7.49 -4.77
C GLU A 286 1.31 7.40 -3.33
N TYR A 287 0.11 6.81 -3.15
CA TYR A 287 -0.58 6.71 -1.86
C TYR A 287 -0.82 5.25 -1.47
N PRO A 288 0.21 4.46 -1.12
CA PRO A 288 0.11 3.02 -0.90
C PRO A 288 -0.84 2.63 0.24
N PHE A 289 -0.90 3.42 1.32
CA PHE A 289 -1.77 3.15 2.47
C PHE A 289 -3.19 3.65 2.24
N LEU A 290 -3.34 4.83 1.68
CA LEU A 290 -4.63 5.44 1.37
C LEU A 290 -5.36 4.68 0.25
N LYS A 291 -4.62 4.19 -0.76
CA LYS A 291 -5.12 3.34 -1.84
C LYS A 291 -5.99 2.18 -1.34
N ARG A 292 -5.57 1.52 -0.24
CA ARG A 292 -6.30 0.39 0.34
C ARG A 292 -7.68 0.82 0.84
N GLU A 293 -7.77 1.98 1.46
CA GLU A 293 -9.04 2.52 1.98
C GLU A 293 -9.99 2.94 0.85
N PHE A 294 -9.47 3.59 -0.20
CA PHE A 294 -10.29 3.94 -1.38
C PHE A 294 -10.77 2.71 -2.15
N ARG A 295 -9.96 1.65 -2.24
CA ARG A 295 -10.38 0.37 -2.81
C ARG A 295 -11.53 -0.26 -2.04
N LYS A 296 -11.57 -0.13 -0.70
CA LYS A 296 -12.73 -0.59 0.07
C LYS A 296 -14.01 0.13 -0.34
N VAL A 297 -13.95 1.44 -0.59
CA VAL A 297 -15.11 2.20 -1.08
C VAL A 297 -15.54 1.67 -2.45
N LEU A 298 -14.60 1.53 -3.38
CA LEU A 298 -14.89 1.01 -4.73
C LEU A 298 -15.44 -0.42 -4.69
N ASN A 299 -14.90 -1.29 -3.84
CA ASN A 299 -15.41 -2.65 -3.67
C ASN A 299 -16.84 -2.66 -3.13
N GLN A 300 -17.20 -1.76 -2.20
CA GLN A 300 -18.57 -1.65 -1.72
C GLN A 300 -19.54 -1.23 -2.81
N ILE A 301 -19.11 -0.38 -3.73
CA ILE A 301 -19.94 0.04 -4.86
C ILE A 301 -20.02 -1.08 -5.91
N ASN A 302 -18.88 -1.58 -6.37
CA ASN A 302 -18.81 -2.49 -7.52
C ASN A 302 -19.23 -3.93 -7.20
N ILE A 303 -18.93 -4.42 -5.97
CA ILE A 303 -19.17 -5.81 -5.58
C ILE A 303 -20.48 -5.93 -4.79
N TYR A 304 -20.69 -5.05 -3.81
CA TYR A 304 -21.86 -5.14 -2.93
C TYR A 304 -23.06 -4.30 -3.41
N GLY A 305 -22.89 -3.48 -4.46
CA GLY A 305 -23.98 -2.68 -5.04
C GLY A 305 -24.46 -1.52 -4.16
N TYR A 306 -23.66 -1.09 -3.17
CA TYR A 306 -24.01 0.08 -2.37
C TYR A 306 -23.89 1.36 -3.21
N ASP A 307 -24.74 2.33 -2.95
CA ASP A 307 -24.56 3.68 -3.43
C ASP A 307 -23.31 4.33 -2.81
N LEU A 308 -22.78 5.36 -3.45
CA LEU A 308 -21.54 6.03 -3.04
C LEU A 308 -21.61 6.56 -1.59
N VAL A 309 -22.75 7.12 -1.19
CA VAL A 309 -22.95 7.72 0.14
C VAL A 309 -22.87 6.64 1.23
N ASN A 310 -23.59 5.53 1.05
CA ASN A 310 -23.55 4.41 1.98
C ASN A 310 -22.18 3.72 2.01
N ALA A 311 -21.53 3.58 0.86
CA ALA A 311 -20.17 3.05 0.77
C ALA A 311 -19.18 3.90 1.57
N LEU A 312 -19.20 5.23 1.41
CA LEU A 312 -18.36 6.16 2.16
C LEU A 312 -18.61 6.06 3.67
N ASN A 313 -19.87 6.08 4.10
CA ASN A 313 -20.24 5.98 5.51
C ASN A 313 -19.82 4.65 6.14
N ASN A 314 -19.90 3.54 5.41
CA ASN A 314 -19.49 2.24 5.88
C ASN A 314 -17.96 2.15 6.03
N VAL A 315 -17.21 2.68 5.07
CA VAL A 315 -15.75 2.69 5.14
C VAL A 315 -15.27 3.67 6.21
N ALA A 316 -15.91 4.83 6.40
CA ALA A 316 -15.62 5.77 7.47
C ALA A 316 -15.67 5.12 8.87
N LYS A 317 -16.60 4.18 9.12
CA LYS A 317 -16.69 3.43 10.38
C LYS A 317 -15.54 2.42 10.58
N SER A 318 -14.96 1.92 9.49
CA SER A 318 -13.97 0.84 9.50
C SER A 318 -12.53 1.30 9.27
N THR A 319 -12.30 2.52 8.80
CA THR A 319 -10.97 3.07 8.58
C THR A 319 -10.22 3.32 9.91
N PRO A 320 -8.88 3.13 9.95
CA PRO A 320 -8.08 3.42 11.13
C PRO A 320 -7.92 4.92 11.40
N SER A 321 -7.85 5.74 10.34
CA SER A 321 -7.62 7.19 10.43
C SER A 321 -8.91 7.95 10.74
N GLN A 322 -8.85 8.77 11.78
CA GLN A 322 -9.93 9.69 12.14
C GLN A 322 -10.10 10.78 11.07
N LYS A 323 -8.99 11.35 10.57
CA LYS A 323 -9.01 12.40 9.54
C LYS A 323 -9.65 11.90 8.24
N LEU A 324 -9.34 10.65 7.85
CA LEU A 324 -9.96 10.02 6.68
C LEU A 324 -11.44 9.72 6.89
N ALA A 325 -11.83 9.26 8.09
CA ALA A 325 -13.24 9.05 8.42
C ALA A 325 -14.06 10.35 8.31
N GLU A 326 -13.51 11.46 8.81
CA GLU A 326 -14.11 12.79 8.68
C GLU A 326 -14.21 13.24 7.22
N LEU A 327 -13.18 12.97 6.41
CA LEU A 327 -13.21 13.26 4.98
C LEU A 327 -14.35 12.49 4.30
N PHE A 328 -14.47 11.19 4.51
CA PHE A 328 -15.52 10.37 3.91
C PHE A 328 -16.93 10.79 4.36
N ASN A 329 -17.12 11.09 5.64
CA ASN A 329 -18.38 11.61 6.15
C ASN A 329 -18.71 13.00 5.56
N GLY A 330 -17.71 13.87 5.43
CA GLY A 330 -17.87 15.17 4.80
C GLY A 330 -18.26 15.08 3.33
N ILE A 331 -17.63 14.20 2.56
CA ILE A 331 -18.00 13.94 1.15
C ILE A 331 -19.43 13.41 1.07
N SER A 332 -19.77 12.44 1.92
CA SER A 332 -21.11 11.87 2.00
C SER A 332 -22.19 12.94 2.28
N THR A 333 -21.92 13.84 3.22
CA THR A 333 -22.80 14.96 3.56
C THR A 333 -22.93 15.94 2.39
N THR A 334 -21.82 16.30 1.75
CA THR A 334 -21.80 17.22 0.61
C THR A 334 -22.59 16.68 -0.57
N ILE A 335 -22.47 15.38 -0.87
CA ILE A 335 -23.26 14.73 -1.94
C ILE A 335 -24.75 14.75 -1.58
N ASN A 336 -25.11 14.40 -0.35
CA ASN A 336 -26.51 14.36 0.08
C ASN A 336 -27.17 15.76 0.08
N SER A 337 -26.41 16.81 0.37
CA SER A 337 -26.90 18.19 0.34
C SER A 337 -26.88 18.83 -1.06
N GLY A 338 -26.37 18.13 -2.08
CA GLY A 338 -26.21 18.68 -3.43
C GLY A 338 -25.13 19.75 -3.55
N GLY A 339 -24.22 19.84 -2.59
CA GLY A 339 -23.13 20.81 -2.57
C GLY A 339 -22.02 20.52 -3.58
N GLY A 340 -21.23 21.53 -3.92
CA GLY A 340 -20.08 21.43 -4.82
C GLY A 340 -18.95 20.64 -4.17
N LEU A 341 -18.57 19.48 -4.75
CA LEU A 341 -17.45 18.68 -4.25
C LEU A 341 -16.12 19.34 -4.46
N ASN A 342 -15.97 20.16 -5.50
CA ASN A 342 -14.74 20.92 -5.74
C ASN A 342 -14.44 21.87 -4.56
N ASP A 343 -15.41 22.69 -4.16
CA ASP A 343 -15.26 23.63 -3.06
C ASP A 343 -14.99 22.91 -1.73
N PHE A 344 -15.63 21.74 -1.54
CA PHE A 344 -15.39 20.90 -0.37
C PHE A 344 -13.95 20.40 -0.33
N PHE A 345 -13.45 19.82 -1.44
CA PHE A 345 -12.08 19.31 -1.49
C PHE A 345 -11.04 20.42 -1.36
N GLU A 346 -11.25 21.58 -1.96
CA GLU A 346 -10.35 22.73 -1.86
C GLU A 346 -10.21 23.19 -0.40
N LYS A 347 -11.31 23.47 0.28
CA LYS A 347 -11.29 23.86 1.70
C LYS A 347 -10.70 22.78 2.61
N ARG A 348 -11.00 21.52 2.32
CA ARG A 348 -10.48 20.40 3.10
C ARG A 348 -8.98 20.19 2.87
N ALA A 349 -8.49 20.39 1.64
CA ALA A 349 -7.07 20.36 1.29
C ALA A 349 -6.30 21.43 2.06
N GLU A 350 -6.78 22.68 2.07
CA GLU A 350 -6.18 23.78 2.84
C GLU A 350 -6.10 23.45 4.32
N THR A 351 -7.20 22.97 4.91
CA THR A 351 -7.25 22.62 6.34
C THR A 351 -6.29 21.50 6.69
N LEU A 352 -6.24 20.44 5.89
CA LEU A 352 -5.35 19.31 6.11
C LEU A 352 -3.89 19.68 5.92
N LEU A 353 -3.58 20.53 4.93
CA LEU A 353 -2.22 21.01 4.68
C LEU A 353 -1.75 21.93 5.82
N ALA A 354 -2.62 22.82 6.30
CA ALA A 354 -2.31 23.68 7.46
C ALA A 354 -2.05 22.82 8.72
N SER A 355 -2.88 21.81 8.98
CA SER A 355 -2.68 20.87 10.08
C SER A 355 -1.36 20.10 9.95
N TYR A 356 -1.02 19.63 8.75
CA TYR A 356 0.23 18.95 8.47
C TYR A 356 1.45 19.86 8.73
N LYS A 357 1.42 21.10 8.25
CA LYS A 357 2.49 22.10 8.52
C LYS A 357 2.64 22.33 10.02
N LEU A 358 1.54 22.52 10.73
CA LEU A 358 1.56 22.74 12.19
C LEU A 358 2.13 21.54 12.96
N GLU A 359 1.79 20.32 12.57
CA GLU A 359 2.36 19.09 13.15
C GLU A 359 3.88 19.02 12.91
N ARG A 360 4.34 19.41 11.71
CA ARG A 360 5.77 19.51 11.37
C ARG A 360 6.49 20.56 12.20
N GLU A 361 5.93 21.74 12.33
CA GLU A 361 6.51 22.80 13.16
C GLU A 361 6.61 22.40 14.64
N LYS A 362 5.58 21.75 15.17
CA LYS A 362 5.62 21.19 16.53
C LYS A 362 6.75 20.17 16.70
N PHE A 363 6.94 19.29 15.72
CA PHE A 363 8.03 18.31 15.76
C PHE A 363 9.39 19.00 15.76
N ILE A 364 9.60 20.02 14.90
CA ILE A 364 10.86 20.78 14.85
C ILE A 364 11.14 21.44 16.21
N LYS A 365 10.15 22.13 16.82
CA LYS A 365 10.29 22.74 18.13
C LYS A 365 10.65 21.73 19.23
N ILE A 366 10.02 20.56 19.20
CA ILE A 366 10.36 19.48 20.14
C ILE A 366 11.80 19.02 19.90
N ALA A 367 12.23 18.83 18.64
CA ALA A 367 13.60 18.44 18.32
C ALA A 367 14.63 19.48 18.78
N GLU A 368 14.33 20.76 18.64
CA GLU A 368 15.18 21.86 19.16
C GLU A 368 15.36 21.76 20.68
N ILE A 369 14.27 21.62 21.45
CA ILE A 369 14.33 21.46 22.91
C ILE A 369 15.17 20.24 23.29
N PHE A 370 15.01 19.12 22.57
CA PHE A 370 15.82 17.94 22.84
C PHE A 370 17.29 18.12 22.49
N MET A 371 17.60 18.90 21.45
CA MET A 371 18.97 19.25 21.11
C MET A 371 19.64 20.04 22.25
N ASP A 372 18.92 21.01 22.82
CA ASP A 372 19.42 21.81 23.95
C ASP A 372 19.65 20.94 25.20
N ILE A 373 18.72 20.02 25.50
CA ILE A 373 18.89 19.04 26.58
C ILE A 373 20.08 18.13 26.32
N TYR A 374 20.24 17.66 25.08
CA TYR A 374 21.38 16.81 24.69
C TYR A 374 22.71 17.51 24.91
N ILE A 375 22.85 18.74 24.44
CA ILE A 375 24.07 19.55 24.64
C ILE A 375 24.37 19.71 26.14
N SER A 376 23.36 20.03 26.93
CA SER A 376 23.53 20.26 28.38
C SER A 376 23.90 18.99 29.13
N VAL A 377 23.21 17.86 28.89
CA VAL A 377 23.36 16.63 29.66
C VAL A 377 24.50 15.77 29.15
N VAL A 378 24.63 15.61 27.82
CA VAL A 378 25.58 14.65 27.23
C VAL A 378 26.93 15.26 26.95
N ILE A 379 27.01 16.58 26.73
CA ILE A 379 28.29 17.26 26.42
C ILE A 379 28.79 18.03 27.64
N ALA A 380 27.97 18.95 28.20
CA ALA A 380 28.45 19.84 29.27
C ALA A 380 28.68 19.09 30.60
N THR A 381 27.78 18.17 30.99
CA THR A 381 27.92 17.44 32.27
C THR A 381 29.17 16.56 32.35
N PRO A 382 29.52 15.73 31.36
CA PRO A 382 30.77 14.95 31.37
C PRO A 382 32.03 15.83 31.36
N MET A 383 32.01 16.97 30.64
CA MET A 383 33.14 17.91 30.67
C MET A 383 33.37 18.50 32.05
N ILE A 384 32.30 18.90 32.74
CA ILE A 384 32.35 19.43 34.10
C ILE A 384 32.83 18.33 35.08
N LEU A 385 32.31 17.10 34.95
CA LEU A 385 32.75 15.96 35.76
C LEU A 385 34.23 15.61 35.53
N MET A 386 34.73 15.65 34.27
CA MET A 386 36.15 15.46 33.98
C MET A 386 37.00 16.52 34.64
N LEU A 387 36.59 17.80 34.58
CA LEU A 387 37.27 18.92 35.23
C LEU A 387 37.35 18.72 36.74
N LEU A 388 36.22 18.33 37.37
CA LEU A 388 36.18 18.01 38.81
C LEU A 388 37.10 16.85 39.19
N LEU A 389 37.13 15.79 38.35
CA LEU A 389 38.06 14.66 38.54
C LEU A 389 39.51 15.08 38.49
N VAL A 390 39.88 15.92 37.53
CA VAL A 390 41.27 16.47 37.45
C VAL A 390 41.58 17.29 38.67
N MET A 391 40.68 18.17 39.11
CA MET A 391 40.87 18.95 40.34
C MET A 391 40.99 18.13 41.59
N MET A 392 40.20 17.06 41.75
CA MET A 392 40.29 16.12 42.89
C MET A 392 41.64 15.38 42.90
N THR A 393 42.19 15.00 41.74
CA THR A 393 43.47 14.34 41.60
C THR A 393 44.63 15.27 42.00
N ILE A 394 44.55 16.55 41.61
CA ILE A 394 45.56 17.57 41.97
C ILE A 394 45.51 17.91 43.45
N SER A 395 44.28 17.95 44.03
CA SER A 395 44.10 18.33 45.46
C SER A 395 44.45 17.19 46.43
N GLY A 396 44.86 16.02 45.97
CA GLY A 396 45.26 14.91 46.86
C GLY A 396 44.12 14.20 47.56
N PHE A 397 42.87 14.47 47.19
CA PHE A 397 41.71 13.71 47.70
C PHE A 397 41.70 12.35 47.04
N SER A 398 42.36 11.35 47.68
CA SER A 398 42.30 9.98 47.22
C SER A 398 40.96 9.34 47.62
N THR A 399 40.03 9.22 46.64
CA THR A 399 38.89 8.32 46.75
C THR A 399 39.41 6.88 46.60
N GLN A 400 38.78 5.92 47.33
CA GLN A 400 39.12 4.49 47.21
C GLN A 400 38.88 3.93 45.77
N LEU A 401 38.27 4.69 44.88
CA LEU A 401 38.05 4.35 43.51
C LEU A 401 39.21 4.89 42.61
N THR A 402 39.84 4.01 41.88
CA THR A 402 40.87 4.42 40.90
C THR A 402 40.28 5.37 39.85
N PRO A 403 40.99 6.45 39.44
CA PRO A 403 40.52 7.40 38.41
C PRO A 403 40.09 6.72 37.12
N THR A 404 40.68 5.57 36.79
CA THR A 404 40.31 4.74 35.63
C THR A 404 38.91 4.13 35.76
N LEU A 405 38.55 3.64 36.97
CA LEU A 405 37.21 3.09 37.23
C LEU A 405 36.14 4.18 37.12
N ILE A 406 36.39 5.36 37.63
CA ILE A 406 35.47 6.50 37.55
C ILE A 406 35.28 6.92 36.07
N GLY A 407 36.34 6.97 35.26
CA GLY A 407 36.31 7.25 33.85
C GLY A 407 35.45 6.25 33.05
N ILE A 408 35.60 4.94 33.37
CA ILE A 408 34.80 3.88 32.74
C ILE A 408 33.32 4.00 33.09
N VAL A 409 32.98 4.27 34.36
CA VAL A 409 31.60 4.45 34.83
C VAL A 409 30.94 5.66 34.13
N ILE A 410 31.64 6.81 34.05
CA ILE A 410 31.14 8.00 33.35
C ILE A 410 30.93 7.70 31.86
N SER A 411 31.88 7.04 31.20
CA SER A 411 31.77 6.68 29.79
C SER A 411 30.56 5.75 29.53
N LEU A 412 30.28 4.81 30.42
CA LEU A 412 29.17 3.88 30.33
C LEU A 412 27.81 4.61 30.54
N ILE A 413 27.75 5.54 31.49
CA ILE A 413 26.57 6.36 31.73
C ILE A 413 26.28 7.25 30.51
N VAL A 414 27.30 7.92 29.96
CA VAL A 414 27.16 8.75 28.75
C VAL A 414 26.69 7.92 27.57
N ALA A 415 27.24 6.72 27.37
CA ALA A 415 26.81 5.81 26.30
C ALA A 415 25.34 5.38 26.48
N LEU A 416 24.92 5.08 27.70
CA LEU A 416 23.54 4.72 28.02
C LEU A 416 22.57 5.88 27.72
N ILE A 417 22.94 7.10 28.12
CA ILE A 417 22.10 8.30 27.87
C ILE A 417 21.99 8.56 26.36
N ASN A 418 23.09 8.39 25.59
CA ASN A 418 23.08 8.52 24.12
C ASN A 418 22.11 7.51 23.48
N ILE A 419 22.14 6.24 23.90
CA ILE A 419 21.26 5.20 23.37
C ILE A 419 19.79 5.54 23.68
N LEU A 420 19.50 5.95 24.94
CA LEU A 420 18.16 6.36 25.35
C LEU A 420 17.67 7.58 24.56
N PHE A 421 18.54 8.56 24.32
CA PHE A 421 18.23 9.75 23.55
C PHE A 421 17.89 9.42 22.10
N LEU A 422 18.70 8.58 21.43
CA LEU A 422 18.43 8.12 20.07
C LEU A 422 17.14 7.32 19.96
N ALA A 423 16.90 6.41 20.92
CA ALA A 423 15.66 5.64 20.98
C ALA A 423 14.44 6.56 21.15
N PHE A 424 14.54 7.57 22.01
CA PHE A 424 13.48 8.54 22.24
C PHE A 424 13.20 9.38 20.98
N LEU A 425 14.23 9.89 20.29
CA LEU A 425 14.07 10.61 19.03
C LEU A 425 13.39 9.72 17.98
N HIS A 426 13.80 8.47 17.87
CA HIS A 426 13.20 7.52 16.92
C HIS A 426 11.70 7.30 17.19
N ILE A 427 11.30 7.20 18.46
CA ILE A 427 9.88 7.02 18.84
C ILE A 427 9.05 8.27 18.56
N LYS A 428 9.64 9.47 18.70
CA LYS A 428 8.95 10.75 18.50
C LYS A 428 8.99 11.25 17.06
N GLN A 429 9.82 10.66 16.21
CA GLN A 429 9.89 11.00 14.80
C GLN A 429 8.57 10.63 14.11
N PRO A 430 7.90 11.57 13.41
CA PRO A 430 6.74 11.23 12.62
C PRO A 430 7.13 10.24 11.54
N SER A 431 6.37 9.16 11.41
CA SER A 431 6.56 8.15 10.35
C SER A 431 6.34 8.81 8.98
N TYR A 432 7.36 8.71 8.12
CA TYR A 432 7.32 9.15 6.72
C TYR A 432 6.89 8.02 5.80
#